data_67a8d9ac12c73b2a363eaadb485649dd
#
_entry.id   67a8d9ac12c73b2a363eaadb485649dd
#
_cell.length_a   1.000
_cell.length_b   1.000
_cell.length_c   1.000
_cell.angle_alpha   90.00
_cell.angle_beta   90.00
_cell.angle_gamma   90.00
#
_symmetry.space_group_name_H-M   'P 1'
#
loop_
_entity.id
_entity.type
_entity.pdbx_description
1 polymer ?
#
loop_
_entity_poly.entity_id
_entity_poly.type
_entity_poly.pdbx_seq_one_letter_code
_entity_poly.pdbx_strand_id
1 'polypeptide(L)'
;DYIFPTCYTGEACMAYVCEEARKHVSVPIINAGNHSMETAVDLLESGNADIISFGRQLIADPQFPNKLKAGHREDVRPCIICNEECIGRIFGRLTQLSCTVNPNTGFETHMEDKACGREESCCNRSRTWRIGGSKNSSYPWM
;
A
#
# COMPACT_ATOMS: atom_id res chain seq x y z
N ASP A 1 -16.64 10.73 -2.90
CA ASP A 1 -15.28 10.94 -3.41
C ASP A 1 -14.54 9.62 -3.66
N TYR A 2 -14.83 9.00 -4.85
CA TYR A 2 -14.25 7.69 -5.20
C TYR A 2 -12.92 7.77 -5.95
N ILE A 3 -12.42 8.98 -6.28
CA ILE A 3 -11.15 9.14 -7.01
C ILE A 3 -9.97 8.66 -6.15
N PHE A 4 -10.00 9.00 -4.87
CA PHE A 4 -9.00 8.56 -3.89
C PHE A 4 -9.70 7.89 -2.70
N PRO A 5 -10.12 6.63 -2.84
CA PRO A 5 -10.80 5.92 -1.76
C PRO A 5 -9.99 5.98 -0.47
N THR A 6 -10.68 6.26 0.63
CA THR A 6 -10.11 6.24 2.00
C THR A 6 -10.40 4.89 2.66
N CYS A 7 -9.84 4.67 3.84
CA CYS A 7 -10.15 3.48 4.64
C CYS A 7 -11.65 3.35 5.01
N TYR A 8 -12.41 4.44 4.91
CA TYR A 8 -13.85 4.45 5.17
C TYR A 8 -14.72 4.14 3.95
N THR A 9 -14.11 4.10 2.75
CA THR A 9 -14.87 3.92 1.49
C THR A 9 -15.22 2.47 1.22
N GLY A 10 -14.55 1.54 1.87
CA GLY A 10 -14.67 0.10 1.63
C GLY A 10 -13.78 -0.37 0.47
N GLU A 11 -13.73 -1.69 0.31
CA GLU A 11 -12.97 -2.35 -0.75
C GLU A 11 -13.77 -2.40 -2.06
N ALA A 12 -13.05 -2.53 -3.18
CA ALA A 12 -13.65 -2.66 -4.52
C ALA A 12 -14.74 -1.63 -4.82
N CYS A 13 -14.60 -0.41 -4.30
CA CYS A 13 -15.64 0.61 -4.34
C CYS A 13 -16.11 1.02 -5.74
N MET A 14 -15.36 0.65 -6.78
CA MET A 14 -15.69 0.91 -8.20
C MET A 14 -16.09 -0.35 -8.97
N ALA A 15 -16.28 -1.50 -8.32
CA ALA A 15 -16.64 -2.76 -8.98
C ALA A 15 -17.98 -2.65 -9.73
N TYR A 16 -18.98 -2.00 -9.15
CA TYR A 16 -20.29 -1.79 -9.76
C TYR A 16 -20.24 -1.07 -11.12
N VAL A 17 -19.24 -0.21 -11.32
CA VAL A 17 -19.04 0.49 -12.59
C VAL A 17 -18.64 -0.48 -13.68
N CYS A 18 -17.82 -1.49 -13.35
CA CYS A 18 -17.42 -2.53 -14.30
C CYS A 18 -18.59 -3.44 -14.66
N GLU A 19 -19.41 -3.81 -13.69
CA GLU A 19 -20.63 -4.58 -13.93
C GLU A 19 -21.57 -3.88 -14.91
N GLU A 20 -21.75 -2.59 -14.73
CA GLU A 20 -22.58 -1.80 -15.65
C GLU A 20 -21.91 -1.63 -17.02
N ALA A 21 -20.61 -1.29 -17.06
CA ALA A 21 -19.87 -1.11 -18.30
C ALA A 21 -19.84 -2.38 -19.16
N ARG A 22 -19.71 -3.56 -18.53
CA ARG A 22 -19.68 -4.85 -19.23
C ARG A 22 -20.95 -5.12 -20.07
N LYS A 23 -22.08 -4.55 -19.70
CA LYS A 23 -23.33 -4.65 -20.46
C LYS A 23 -23.31 -3.89 -21.78
N HIS A 24 -22.43 -2.90 -21.90
CA HIS A 24 -22.40 -1.95 -23.01
C HIS A 24 -21.18 -2.04 -23.89
N VAL A 25 -20.09 -2.69 -23.40
CA VAL A 25 -18.82 -2.75 -24.14
C VAL A 25 -18.28 -4.18 -24.18
N SER A 26 -17.58 -4.50 -25.29
CA SER A 26 -16.89 -5.78 -25.49
C SER A 26 -15.37 -5.68 -25.39
N VAL A 27 -14.85 -4.47 -25.15
CA VAL A 27 -13.42 -4.24 -24.98
C VAL A 27 -12.95 -4.67 -23.57
N PRO A 28 -11.68 -4.97 -23.37
CA PRO A 28 -11.15 -5.28 -22.04
C PRO A 28 -11.38 -4.12 -21.06
N ILE A 29 -11.83 -4.48 -19.85
CA ILE A 29 -12.13 -3.55 -18.77
C ILE A 29 -11.04 -3.66 -17.71
N ILE A 30 -10.41 -2.53 -17.37
CA ILE A 30 -9.46 -2.40 -16.27
C ILE A 30 -10.16 -1.73 -15.09
N ASN A 31 -10.22 -2.39 -13.95
CA ASN A 31 -10.76 -1.80 -12.73
C ASN A 31 -9.66 -1.37 -11.76
N ALA A 32 -9.88 -0.23 -11.12
CA ALA A 32 -9.12 0.28 -10.00
C ALA A 32 -10.10 0.80 -8.94
N GLY A 33 -9.87 0.57 -7.67
CA GLY A 33 -10.80 1.06 -6.65
C GLY A 33 -10.62 0.40 -5.29
N ASN A 34 -9.41 0.44 -4.74
CA ASN A 34 -9.14 -0.10 -3.41
C ASN A 34 -9.41 -1.60 -3.28
N HIS A 35 -8.80 -2.38 -4.17
CA HIS A 35 -8.93 -3.84 -4.12
C HIS A 35 -8.04 -4.45 -3.05
N SER A 36 -8.60 -5.38 -2.27
CA SER A 36 -7.85 -6.47 -1.64
C SER A 36 -7.51 -7.54 -2.67
N MET A 37 -6.75 -8.56 -2.28
CA MET A 37 -6.48 -9.69 -3.18
C MET A 37 -7.75 -10.51 -3.46
N GLU A 38 -8.59 -10.67 -2.46
CA GLU A 38 -9.85 -11.38 -2.53
C GLU A 38 -10.80 -10.69 -3.51
N THR A 39 -11.07 -9.41 -3.29
CA THR A 39 -11.99 -8.64 -4.16
C THR A 39 -11.46 -8.52 -5.59
N ALA A 40 -10.15 -8.54 -5.79
CA ALA A 40 -9.55 -8.56 -7.11
C ALA A 40 -9.82 -9.88 -7.85
N VAL A 41 -9.65 -11.02 -7.16
CA VAL A 41 -9.94 -12.36 -7.71
C VAL A 41 -11.43 -12.50 -8.02
N ASP A 42 -12.30 -12.14 -7.08
CA ASP A 42 -13.75 -12.21 -7.25
C ASP A 42 -14.22 -11.42 -8.49
N LEU A 43 -13.65 -10.22 -8.69
CA LEU A 43 -14.04 -9.39 -9.83
C LEU A 43 -13.54 -9.94 -11.18
N LEU A 44 -12.37 -10.58 -11.20
CA LEU A 44 -11.84 -11.27 -12.38
C LEU A 44 -12.67 -12.54 -12.69
N GLU A 45 -12.95 -13.36 -11.67
CA GLU A 45 -13.72 -14.62 -11.83
C GLU A 45 -15.15 -14.37 -12.24
N SER A 46 -15.76 -13.26 -11.82
CA SER A 46 -17.09 -12.86 -12.27
C SER A 46 -17.14 -12.43 -13.74
N GLY A 47 -15.99 -12.18 -14.37
CA GLY A 47 -15.89 -11.70 -15.75
C GLY A 47 -16.27 -10.22 -15.93
N ASN A 48 -16.51 -9.49 -14.86
CA ASN A 48 -16.86 -8.07 -14.91
C ASN A 48 -15.65 -7.17 -15.19
N ALA A 49 -14.46 -7.62 -14.84
CA ALA A 49 -13.21 -6.98 -15.25
C ALA A 49 -12.23 -8.01 -15.83
N ASP A 50 -11.35 -7.56 -16.72
CA ASP A 50 -10.32 -8.40 -17.33
C ASP A 50 -8.95 -8.15 -16.66
N ILE A 51 -8.75 -6.97 -16.08
CA ILE A 51 -7.50 -6.55 -15.44
C ILE A 51 -7.83 -5.75 -14.18
N ILE A 52 -7.08 -6.00 -13.11
CA ILE A 52 -7.15 -5.19 -11.89
C ILE A 52 -5.90 -4.32 -11.77
N SER A 53 -6.11 -3.04 -11.50
CA SER A 53 -5.04 -2.06 -11.30
C SER A 53 -4.84 -1.75 -9.82
N PHE A 54 -3.60 -1.92 -9.36
CA PHE A 54 -3.17 -1.57 -8.02
C PHE A 54 -2.24 -0.35 -8.06
N GLY A 55 -2.66 0.77 -7.52
CA GLY A 55 -1.82 1.98 -7.41
C GLY A 55 -1.09 2.05 -6.07
N ARG A 56 -1.80 2.45 -5.02
CA ARG A 56 -1.22 2.69 -3.69
C ARG A 56 -0.60 1.44 -3.06
N GLN A 57 -1.10 0.25 -3.38
CA GLN A 57 -0.50 -1.01 -2.93
C GLN A 57 0.92 -1.18 -3.49
N LEU A 58 1.15 -0.81 -4.76
CA LEU A 58 2.48 -0.86 -5.37
C LEU A 58 3.43 0.20 -4.82
N ILE A 59 2.90 1.32 -4.33
CA ILE A 59 3.70 2.33 -3.60
C ILE A 59 4.11 1.76 -2.23
N ALA A 60 3.20 1.09 -1.53
CA ALA A 60 3.48 0.46 -0.24
C ALA A 60 4.45 -0.72 -0.38
N ASP A 61 4.29 -1.54 -1.41
CA ASP A 61 5.15 -2.70 -1.69
C ASP A 61 5.35 -2.88 -3.20
N PRO A 62 6.45 -2.37 -3.77
CA PRO A 62 6.76 -2.56 -5.20
C PRO A 62 6.93 -4.02 -5.61
N GLN A 63 7.29 -4.90 -4.67
CA GLN A 63 7.46 -6.33 -4.90
C GLN A 63 6.17 -7.14 -4.73
N PHE A 64 5.06 -6.49 -4.42
CA PHE A 64 3.75 -7.11 -4.22
C PHE A 64 3.39 -8.18 -5.27
N PRO A 65 3.47 -7.92 -6.60
CA PRO A 65 3.13 -8.94 -7.60
C PRO A 65 4.10 -10.14 -7.58
N ASN A 66 5.39 -9.90 -7.37
CA ASN A 66 6.40 -10.94 -7.33
C ASN A 66 6.23 -11.84 -6.09
N LYS A 67 5.93 -11.26 -4.95
CA LYS A 67 5.64 -11.99 -3.71
C LYS A 67 4.41 -12.87 -3.86
N LEU A 68 3.34 -12.37 -4.46
CA LEU A 68 2.15 -13.16 -4.75
C LEU A 68 2.45 -14.33 -5.70
N LYS A 69 3.18 -14.06 -6.78
CA LYS A 69 3.59 -15.08 -7.75
C LYS A 69 4.44 -16.19 -7.10
N ALA A 70 5.25 -15.84 -6.11
CA ALA A 70 6.07 -16.78 -5.35
C ALA A 70 5.30 -17.52 -4.23
N GLY A 71 4.04 -17.14 -3.96
CA GLY A 71 3.23 -17.71 -2.89
C GLY A 71 3.51 -17.11 -1.50
N HIS A 72 4.31 -16.06 -1.41
CA HIS A 72 4.70 -15.37 -0.17
C HIS A 72 3.77 -14.21 0.15
N ARG A 73 2.51 -14.52 0.37
CA ARG A 73 1.47 -13.52 0.66
C ARG A 73 1.71 -12.79 1.99
N GLU A 74 2.20 -13.51 2.98
CA GLU A 74 2.51 -13.03 4.33
C GLU A 74 3.62 -11.97 4.35
N ASP A 75 4.48 -11.97 3.34
CA ASP A 75 5.57 -10.99 3.20
C ASP A 75 5.12 -9.68 2.56
N VAL A 76 3.88 -9.61 2.07
CA VAL A 76 3.34 -8.40 1.44
C VAL A 76 3.12 -7.32 2.48
N ARG A 77 3.71 -6.14 2.26
CA ARG A 77 3.43 -4.94 3.05
C ARG A 77 2.12 -4.31 2.57
N PRO A 78 1.04 -4.34 3.36
CA PRO A 78 -0.24 -3.81 2.91
C PRO A 78 -0.26 -2.28 2.90
N CYS A 79 -0.96 -1.71 1.92
CA CYS A 79 -1.35 -0.32 1.95
C CYS A 79 -2.45 -0.13 3.01
N ILE A 80 -2.23 0.80 3.94
CA ILE A 80 -3.21 1.11 5.01
C ILE A 80 -4.26 2.15 4.59
N ILE A 81 -4.26 2.55 3.34
CA ILE A 81 -5.25 3.45 2.71
C ILE A 81 -5.38 4.80 3.44
N CYS A 82 -4.32 5.25 4.09
CA CYS A 82 -4.29 6.50 4.85
C CYS A 82 -4.35 7.76 3.97
N ASN A 83 -3.95 7.68 2.71
CA ASN A 83 -3.82 8.79 1.75
C ASN A 83 -2.86 9.92 2.20
N GLU A 84 -2.12 9.76 3.32
CA GLU A 84 -1.36 10.81 3.97
C GLU A 84 -0.10 11.21 3.18
N GLU A 85 0.85 10.27 3.03
CA GLU A 85 2.15 10.55 2.43
C GLU A 85 2.17 10.37 0.90
N CYS A 86 1.16 9.78 0.31
CA CYS A 86 1.00 9.68 -1.14
C CYS A 86 0.12 10.82 -1.66
N ILE A 87 -1.18 10.72 -1.52
CA ILE A 87 -2.16 11.69 -2.05
C ILE A 87 -2.02 13.05 -1.36
N GLY A 88 -1.89 13.06 -0.04
CA GLY A 88 -1.77 14.30 0.75
C GLY A 88 -0.51 15.09 0.43
N ARG A 89 0.61 14.42 0.09
CA ARG A 89 1.83 15.11 -0.33
C ARG A 89 1.70 15.69 -1.73
N ILE A 90 1.19 14.92 -2.69
CA ILE A 90 1.09 15.36 -4.08
C ILE A 90 0.07 16.51 -4.22
N PHE A 91 -1.13 16.33 -3.70
CA PHE A 91 -2.22 17.29 -3.91
C PHE A 91 -2.38 18.31 -2.78
N GLY A 92 -2.00 17.97 -1.56
CA GLY A 92 -2.13 18.89 -0.41
C GLY A 92 -0.88 19.73 -0.18
N ARG A 93 0.30 19.13 -0.26
CA ARG A 93 1.58 19.81 0.04
C ARG A 93 2.41 20.13 -1.20
N LEU A 94 2.03 19.65 -2.39
CA LEU A 94 2.77 19.80 -3.66
C LEU A 94 4.24 19.40 -3.54
N THR A 95 4.49 18.29 -2.85
CA THR A 95 5.84 17.77 -2.59
C THR A 95 6.00 16.35 -3.16
N GLN A 96 7.23 15.85 -3.17
CA GLN A 96 7.55 14.51 -3.62
C GLN A 96 6.71 13.45 -2.89
N LEU A 97 6.20 12.49 -3.65
CA LEU A 97 5.49 11.32 -3.13
C LEU A 97 6.34 10.53 -2.15
N SER A 98 5.73 10.08 -1.07
CA SER A 98 6.28 9.15 -0.10
C SER A 98 5.20 8.16 0.34
N CYS A 99 5.50 7.30 1.31
CA CYS A 99 4.53 6.35 1.84
C CYS A 99 4.73 6.17 3.36
N THR A 100 3.64 6.18 4.11
CA THR A 100 3.65 6.01 5.57
C THR A 100 4.22 4.65 5.99
N VAL A 101 3.99 3.60 5.20
CA VAL A 101 4.43 2.23 5.52
C VAL A 101 5.67 1.79 4.73
N ASN A 102 6.10 2.56 3.72
CA ASN A 102 7.28 2.26 2.92
C ASN A 102 8.27 3.43 2.95
N PRO A 103 9.30 3.40 3.80
CA PRO A 103 10.25 4.50 3.94
C PRO A 103 11.12 4.71 2.70
N ASN A 104 11.21 3.71 1.80
CA ASN A 104 12.02 3.80 0.60
C ASN A 104 11.33 4.56 -0.53
N THR A 105 10.01 4.74 -0.45
CA THR A 105 9.24 5.40 -1.51
C THR A 105 9.72 6.83 -1.76
N GLY A 106 10.15 7.09 -2.97
CA GLY A 106 10.70 8.38 -3.40
C GLY A 106 12.20 8.56 -3.08
N PHE A 107 12.82 7.57 -2.46
CA PHE A 107 14.24 7.57 -2.10
C PHE A 107 14.98 6.32 -2.59
N GLU A 108 14.42 5.59 -3.54
CA GLU A 108 14.91 4.30 -4.00
C GLU A 108 16.36 4.37 -4.51
N THR A 109 16.74 5.49 -5.11
CA THR A 109 18.12 5.72 -5.59
C THR A 109 19.14 6.01 -4.49
N HIS A 110 18.68 6.34 -3.28
CA HIS A 110 19.53 6.69 -2.14
C HIS A 110 19.58 5.61 -1.07
N MET A 111 18.59 4.73 -1.07
CA MET A 111 18.52 3.59 -0.17
C MET A 111 18.98 2.34 -0.94
N GLU A 112 20.28 2.06 -0.94
CA GLU A 112 20.75 0.73 -1.26
C GLU A 112 20.12 -0.21 -0.23
N ASP A 113 19.45 -1.28 -0.71
CA ASP A 113 19.06 -2.42 0.14
C ASP A 113 20.36 -3.10 0.64
N LYS A 114 21.00 -2.50 1.62
CA LYS A 114 22.02 -3.18 2.39
C LYS A 114 21.29 -4.32 3.08
N ALA A 115 21.44 -5.51 2.53
CA ALA A 115 21.06 -6.72 3.23
C ALA A 115 21.65 -6.60 4.63
N CYS A 116 20.79 -6.34 5.61
CA CYS A 116 21.20 -6.34 7.00
C CYS A 116 21.69 -7.76 7.24
N GLY A 117 23.01 -7.90 7.39
CA GLY A 117 23.59 -9.19 7.79
C GLY A 117 22.79 -9.68 8.98
N ARG A 118 22.58 -10.97 9.09
CA ARG A 118 21.76 -11.63 10.13
C ARG A 118 22.14 -11.29 11.59
N GLU A 119 22.97 -10.30 11.81
CA GLU A 119 23.47 -9.93 13.13
C GLU A 119 22.62 -8.87 13.79
N GLU A 120 21.95 -9.28 14.85
CA GLU A 120 21.53 -8.56 16.07
C GLU A 120 20.75 -7.24 15.94
N SER A 121 20.92 -6.41 14.91
CA SER A 121 20.28 -5.09 14.87
C SER A 121 18.82 -5.13 14.46
N CYS A 122 18.36 -6.14 13.71
CA CYS A 122 16.95 -6.30 13.36
C CYS A 122 16.09 -6.76 14.53
N CYS A 123 16.65 -7.56 15.46
CA CYS A 123 15.94 -8.00 16.66
C CYS A 123 15.77 -6.89 17.71
N ASN A 124 16.56 -5.84 17.67
CA ASN A 124 16.45 -4.76 18.65
C ASN A 124 15.28 -3.80 18.36
N ARG A 125 14.73 -3.74 17.14
CA ARG A 125 13.55 -2.92 16.86
C ARG A 125 12.24 -3.49 17.38
N SER A 126 12.14 -4.79 17.56
CA SER A 126 10.95 -5.43 18.13
C SER A 126 11.03 -5.55 19.66
N ARG A 127 12.16 -5.20 20.27
CA ARG A 127 12.43 -5.51 21.66
C ARG A 127 12.21 -4.42 22.67
N THR A 128 11.96 -3.20 22.33
CA THR A 128 11.83 -2.21 23.41
C THR A 128 10.87 -1.09 23.12
N TRP A 129 9.61 -1.38 23.19
CA TRP A 129 8.72 -0.49 23.93
C TRP A 129 8.52 -1.08 25.33
N ARG A 130 9.60 -1.32 26.07
CA ARG A 130 9.50 -1.28 27.53
C ARG A 130 9.50 0.18 27.90
N ILE A 131 8.35 0.65 28.33
CA ILE A 131 8.24 1.85 29.17
C ILE A 131 8.91 1.48 30.51
N GLY A 132 10.23 1.52 30.52
CA GLY A 132 11.05 1.47 31.72
C GLY A 132 11.41 2.90 32.05
N GLY A 133 10.84 3.45 33.11
CA GLY A 133 11.19 4.75 33.59
C GLY A 133 12.71 4.90 33.81
N SER A 134 13.33 5.71 33.01
CA SER A 134 14.61 6.33 33.29
C SER A 134 14.40 7.84 33.17
N LYS A 135 14.40 8.47 34.32
CA LYS A 135 14.49 9.91 34.48
C LYS A 135 15.85 10.34 33.92
N ASN A 136 15.90 10.82 32.69
CA ASN A 136 16.87 11.75 32.14
C ASN A 136 16.83 11.64 30.61
N SER A 137 15.97 12.41 29.98
CA SER A 137 16.22 12.86 28.63
C SER A 137 15.64 14.27 28.48
N SER A 138 16.53 15.21 28.41
CA SER A 138 16.28 16.56 27.95
C SER A 138 15.92 16.51 26.47
N TYR A 139 14.66 16.31 26.14
CA TYR A 139 14.13 16.63 24.82
C TYR A 139 13.30 17.91 24.92
N PRO A 140 13.60 18.93 24.10
CA PRO A 140 12.96 20.25 24.21
C PRO A 140 11.56 20.35 23.60
N TRP A 141 10.85 19.22 23.37
CA TRP A 141 9.55 19.19 22.69
C TRP A 141 8.41 18.56 23.48
N MET A 142 8.55 18.36 24.79
CA MET A 142 7.44 17.98 25.66
C MET A 142 7.18 19.02 26.70
#